data_e3dd664ca793b4dcac9b2bf5af3af60c
#
_entry.id   e3dd664ca793b4dcac9b2bf5af3af60c
#
_cell.length_a   1.000
_cell.length_b   1.000
_cell.length_c   1.000
_cell.angle_alpha   90.00
_cell.angle_beta   90.00
_cell.angle_gamma   90.00
#
_symmetry.space_group_name_H-M   'P 1'
#
loop_
_entity.id
_entity.type
_entity.pdbx_description
1 polymer ?
#
loop_
_entity_poly.entity_id
_entity_poly.type
_entity_poly.pdbx_seq_one_letter_code
_entity_poly.pdbx_strand_id
1 'polypeptide(L)'
;MDIVICGGGMVGLTLARLLRLRGEEPIVLERMPAGGFIPRGYMLGFQGFPVFEEIGILGEIRSQGWDIAPRPDGSAVAICVRVDRILGLLAHDLPVEYEHTVTELVHDPIGRVVGVVAEGPGGTRTIPADLVVACDGTGSPIRQMAGLEATFEPLADAALAWMSPEPGGVSFAMAYMSDGGHIGTLGWPEGSAGWRSVDKVGAETALAPGLDAIKEMWIRLLPESEKGISGLAAIDQVRYTEPSLLTCKEWWKPGVLLIGDSAHFFGPETGVSSGIGLGDAQALAEAVRQFPNNSDAACQNFITWRTPVVRPYEAMDPGRQRMLTIGERQPRPEERWPPAI
;
A
#
# COMPACT_ATOMS: atom_id res chain seq x y z
N MET A 1 14.46 -10.02 18.96
CA MET A 1 13.97 -10.98 17.94
C MET A 1 14.62 -10.62 16.60
N ASP A 2 15.20 -11.60 15.87
CA ASP A 2 15.79 -11.35 14.56
C ASP A 2 14.67 -11.32 13.50
N ILE A 3 14.36 -10.14 12.98
CA ILE A 3 13.25 -9.92 12.04
C ILE A 3 13.79 -9.48 10.68
N VAL A 4 13.39 -10.19 9.62
CA VAL A 4 13.67 -9.81 8.23
C VAL A 4 12.37 -9.35 7.57
N ILE A 5 12.33 -8.12 7.11
CA ILE A 5 11.22 -7.53 6.37
C ILE A 5 11.55 -7.58 4.88
N CYS A 6 10.74 -8.29 4.10
CA CYS A 6 10.90 -8.42 2.66
C CYS A 6 9.97 -7.43 1.95
N GLY A 7 10.54 -6.35 1.43
CA GLY A 7 9.87 -5.25 0.75
C GLY A 7 9.99 -3.92 1.47
N GLY A 8 10.65 -2.95 0.83
CA GLY A 8 10.83 -1.56 1.28
C GLY A 8 9.71 -0.62 0.82
N GLY A 9 8.50 -1.14 0.64
CA GLY A 9 7.30 -0.35 0.37
C GLY A 9 6.75 0.34 1.63
N MET A 10 5.60 0.99 1.48
CA MET A 10 4.98 1.77 2.57
C MET A 10 4.77 0.96 3.84
N VAL A 11 4.24 -0.26 3.73
CA VAL A 11 3.95 -1.13 4.89
C VAL A 11 5.24 -1.64 5.54
N GLY A 12 6.21 -2.09 4.73
CA GLY A 12 7.47 -2.64 5.25
C GLY A 12 8.32 -1.58 5.96
N LEU A 13 8.48 -0.39 5.36
CA LEU A 13 9.21 0.72 5.99
C LEU A 13 8.49 1.23 7.25
N THR A 14 7.15 1.28 7.23
CA THR A 14 6.35 1.63 8.41
C THR A 14 6.56 0.62 9.53
N LEU A 15 6.52 -0.68 9.23
CA LEU A 15 6.81 -1.72 10.20
C LEU A 15 8.22 -1.57 10.79
N ALA A 16 9.23 -1.35 9.94
CA ALA A 16 10.61 -1.16 10.39
C ALA A 16 10.73 0.03 11.36
N ARG A 17 10.09 1.16 11.06
CA ARG A 17 10.05 2.33 11.95
C ARG A 17 9.41 2.01 13.30
N LEU A 18 8.23 1.37 13.25
CA LEU A 18 7.50 1.02 14.47
C LEU A 18 8.23 0.00 15.34
N LEU A 19 8.91 -0.96 14.73
CA LEU A 19 9.75 -1.93 15.44
C LEU A 19 10.94 -1.23 16.11
N ARG A 20 11.62 -0.31 15.42
CA ARG A 20 12.73 0.46 16.00
C ARG A 20 12.28 1.33 17.16
N LEU A 21 11.11 1.96 17.09
CA LEU A 21 10.53 2.69 18.22
C LEU A 21 10.28 1.78 19.44
N ARG A 22 10.18 0.46 19.24
CA ARG A 22 9.99 -0.56 20.27
C ARG A 22 11.27 -1.28 20.67
N GLY A 23 12.43 -0.83 20.15
CA GLY A 23 13.75 -1.36 20.51
C GLY A 23 14.20 -2.58 19.71
N GLU A 24 13.51 -2.93 18.63
CA GLU A 24 13.94 -3.97 17.69
C GLU A 24 14.76 -3.38 16.53
N GLU A 25 15.68 -4.15 15.96
CA GLU A 25 16.52 -3.74 14.82
C GLU A 25 16.27 -4.65 13.62
N PRO A 26 15.15 -4.50 12.87
CA PRO A 26 14.84 -5.35 11.74
C PRO A 26 15.77 -5.07 10.55
N ILE A 27 16.04 -6.12 9.76
CA ILE A 27 16.67 -6.00 8.45
C ILE A 27 15.57 -5.80 7.42
N VAL A 28 15.68 -4.76 6.59
CA VAL A 28 14.75 -4.50 5.47
C VAL A 28 15.46 -4.80 4.16
N LEU A 29 14.92 -5.74 3.38
CA LEU A 29 15.41 -6.09 2.05
C LEU A 29 14.47 -5.51 0.99
N GLU A 30 15.01 -4.70 0.07
CA GLU A 30 14.26 -4.09 -1.03
C GLU A 30 14.96 -4.40 -2.36
N ARG A 31 14.22 -4.95 -3.33
CA ARG A 31 14.75 -5.32 -4.65
C ARG A 31 15.10 -4.13 -5.55
N MET A 32 14.40 -3.00 -5.35
CA MET A 32 14.66 -1.78 -6.13
C MET A 32 15.91 -1.08 -5.62
N PRO A 33 16.62 -0.31 -6.47
CA PRO A 33 17.69 0.57 -6.01
C PRO A 33 17.14 1.68 -5.10
N ALA A 34 18.01 2.27 -4.31
CA ALA A 34 17.67 3.42 -3.48
C ALA A 34 17.05 4.54 -4.33
N GLY A 35 15.89 5.03 -3.92
CA GLY A 35 15.13 6.02 -4.69
C GLY A 35 14.45 5.48 -5.96
N GLY A 36 14.53 4.18 -6.24
CA GLY A 36 13.94 3.53 -7.42
C GLY A 36 12.42 3.34 -7.37
N PHE A 37 11.75 3.94 -6.42
CA PHE A 37 10.29 3.88 -6.32
C PHE A 37 9.62 4.54 -7.52
N ILE A 38 8.63 3.85 -8.09
CA ILE A 38 7.83 4.42 -9.17
C ILE A 38 7.02 5.58 -8.60
N PRO A 39 7.26 6.83 -9.05
CA PRO A 39 6.46 7.96 -8.60
C PRO A 39 5.00 7.74 -8.97
N ARG A 40 4.11 7.96 -8.00
CA ARG A 40 2.66 7.92 -8.22
C ARG A 40 1.96 8.82 -7.23
N GLY A 41 0.82 9.37 -7.64
CA GLY A 41 -0.09 10.07 -6.75
C GLY A 41 -0.67 9.09 -5.74
N TYR A 42 -0.84 9.56 -4.53
CA TYR A 42 -1.34 8.76 -3.42
C TYR A 42 -2.32 9.57 -2.58
N MET A 43 -3.43 8.96 -2.26
CA MET A 43 -4.38 9.48 -1.30
C MET A 43 -4.18 8.78 0.04
N LEU A 44 -3.46 9.44 0.94
CA LEU A 44 -3.31 8.97 2.32
C LEU A 44 -4.60 9.23 3.08
N GLY A 45 -5.39 8.18 3.29
CA GLY A 45 -6.61 8.26 4.09
C GLY A 45 -6.32 8.46 5.58
N PHE A 46 -7.30 9.00 6.29
CA PHE A 46 -7.20 9.29 7.74
C PHE A 46 -6.87 8.06 8.60
N GLN A 47 -7.10 6.84 8.11
CA GLN A 47 -6.71 5.60 8.81
C GLN A 47 -5.19 5.48 9.02
N GLY A 48 -4.39 6.09 8.12
CA GLY A 48 -2.94 6.11 8.26
C GLY A 48 -2.40 7.21 9.17
N PHE A 49 -3.22 8.24 9.47
CA PHE A 49 -2.74 9.39 10.24
C PHE A 49 -2.20 9.03 11.62
N PRO A 50 -2.90 8.21 12.45
CA PRO A 50 -2.38 7.84 13.77
C PRO A 50 -1.05 7.09 13.70
N VAL A 51 -0.83 6.29 12.65
CA VAL A 51 0.42 5.54 12.47
C VAL A 51 1.57 6.48 12.15
N PHE A 52 1.36 7.44 11.25
CA PHE A 52 2.39 8.42 10.89
C PHE A 52 2.60 9.49 11.97
N GLU A 53 1.59 9.75 12.80
CA GLU A 53 1.73 10.56 14.00
C GLU A 53 2.60 9.87 15.05
N GLU A 54 2.38 8.57 15.30
CA GLU A 54 3.23 7.74 16.18
C GLU A 54 4.70 7.70 15.72
N ILE A 55 4.93 7.63 14.41
CA ILE A 55 6.28 7.67 13.81
C ILE A 55 6.86 9.10 13.84
N GLY A 56 6.04 10.13 13.96
CA GLY A 56 6.46 11.53 14.00
C GLY A 56 6.63 12.21 12.64
N ILE A 57 6.12 11.64 11.55
CA ILE A 57 6.28 12.17 10.18
C ILE A 57 5.00 12.77 9.57
N LEU A 58 3.85 12.71 10.26
CA LEU A 58 2.58 13.19 9.69
C LEU A 58 2.62 14.67 9.31
N GLY A 59 3.27 15.51 10.13
CA GLY A 59 3.43 16.94 9.86
C GLY A 59 4.23 17.20 8.59
N GLU A 60 5.30 16.44 8.36
CA GLU A 60 6.13 16.54 7.16
C GLU A 60 5.38 16.06 5.91
N ILE A 61 4.60 14.96 6.01
CA ILE A 61 3.72 14.50 4.92
C ILE A 61 2.72 15.59 4.54
N ARG A 62 2.09 16.26 5.52
CA ARG A 62 1.15 17.36 5.26
C ARG A 62 1.79 18.55 4.57
N SER A 63 3.03 18.89 4.93
CA SER A 63 3.75 19.99 4.29
C SER A 63 4.05 19.76 2.80
N GLN A 64 4.08 18.50 2.37
CA GLN A 64 4.37 18.08 1.00
C GLN A 64 3.13 17.68 0.19
N GLY A 65 1.94 17.76 0.78
CA GLY A 65 0.68 17.36 0.16
C GLY A 65 -0.40 18.41 0.24
N TRP A 66 -1.58 18.08 -0.28
CA TRP A 66 -2.79 18.87 -0.14
C TRP A 66 -3.87 18.08 0.62
N ASP A 67 -4.46 18.72 1.62
CA ASP A 67 -5.58 18.14 2.36
C ASP A 67 -6.83 18.00 1.46
N ILE A 68 -7.51 16.86 1.56
CA ILE A 68 -8.79 16.60 0.90
C ILE A 68 -9.91 16.86 1.91
N ALA A 69 -10.94 17.59 1.44
CA ALA A 69 -12.14 17.89 2.19
C ALA A 69 -11.83 18.29 3.65
N PRO A 70 -11.12 19.42 3.86
CA PRO A 70 -10.82 19.91 5.21
C PRO A 70 -12.14 20.15 5.96
N ARG A 71 -12.23 19.59 7.17
CA ARG A 71 -13.39 19.79 8.04
C ARG A 71 -13.29 21.14 8.78
N PRO A 72 -14.40 21.65 9.32
CA PRO A 72 -14.38 22.90 10.10
C PRO A 72 -13.43 22.90 11.30
N ASP A 73 -13.13 21.72 11.86
CA ASP A 73 -12.18 21.52 12.94
C ASP A 73 -10.70 21.48 12.50
N GLY A 74 -10.44 21.71 11.19
CA GLY A 74 -9.10 21.66 10.60
C GLY A 74 -8.59 20.25 10.32
N SER A 75 -9.37 19.19 10.58
CA SER A 75 -9.02 17.84 10.18
C SER A 75 -9.29 17.62 8.69
N ALA A 76 -8.51 16.75 8.05
CA ALA A 76 -8.74 16.33 6.66
C ALA A 76 -9.23 14.88 6.61
N VAL A 77 -9.97 14.55 5.55
CA VAL A 77 -10.38 13.15 5.28
C VAL A 77 -9.20 12.35 4.75
N ALA A 78 -8.35 12.99 3.96
CA ALA A 78 -7.14 12.41 3.39
C ALA A 78 -6.15 13.54 3.01
N ILE A 79 -4.94 13.11 2.66
CA ILE A 79 -3.89 13.99 2.10
C ILE A 79 -3.51 13.43 0.73
N CYS A 80 -3.53 14.25 -0.29
CA CYS A 80 -2.95 13.92 -1.59
C CYS A 80 -1.47 14.27 -1.61
N VAL A 81 -0.63 13.28 -1.89
CA VAL A 81 0.83 13.42 -1.87
C VAL A 81 1.47 12.41 -2.81
N ARG A 82 2.71 12.63 -3.22
CA ARG A 82 3.49 11.61 -3.94
C ARG A 82 3.94 10.52 -2.99
N VAL A 83 3.77 9.27 -3.43
CA VAL A 83 4.13 8.10 -2.61
C VAL A 83 5.62 8.05 -2.29
N ASP A 84 6.49 8.43 -3.25
CA ASP A 84 7.94 8.45 -3.06
C ASP A 84 8.40 9.45 -1.98
N ARG A 85 7.63 10.54 -1.75
CA ARG A 85 7.89 11.46 -0.63
C ARG A 85 7.67 10.78 0.71
N ILE A 86 6.55 10.06 0.86
CA ILE A 86 6.29 9.28 2.09
C ILE A 86 7.37 8.21 2.28
N LEU A 87 7.72 7.49 1.21
CA LEU A 87 8.73 6.44 1.28
C LEU A 87 10.12 7.00 1.64
N GLY A 88 10.47 8.18 1.12
CA GLY A 88 11.71 8.88 1.50
C GLY A 88 11.76 9.24 2.99
N LEU A 89 10.65 9.74 3.54
CA LEU A 89 10.52 10.02 4.98
C LEU A 89 10.60 8.75 5.83
N LEU A 90 9.94 7.68 5.39
CA LEU A 90 9.97 6.40 6.09
C LEU A 90 11.36 5.75 6.04
N ALA A 91 12.06 5.82 4.92
CA ALA A 91 13.38 5.22 4.74
C ALA A 91 14.51 6.04 5.38
N HIS A 92 14.28 7.32 5.71
CA HIS A 92 15.29 8.18 6.32
C HIS A 92 15.85 7.52 7.59
N ASP A 93 17.18 7.38 7.71
CA ASP A 93 17.88 6.74 8.82
C ASP A 93 17.52 5.27 9.11
N LEU A 94 16.85 4.60 8.18
CA LEU A 94 16.68 3.13 8.25
C LEU A 94 17.80 2.44 7.47
N PRO A 95 18.37 1.35 8.02
CA PRO A 95 19.36 0.53 7.29
C PRO A 95 18.63 -0.38 6.29
N VAL A 96 18.10 0.21 5.20
CA VAL A 96 17.47 -0.56 4.13
C VAL A 96 18.53 -1.11 3.19
N GLU A 97 18.53 -2.41 2.99
CA GLU A 97 19.36 -3.08 2.01
C GLU A 97 18.66 -3.10 0.65
N TYR A 98 18.98 -2.10 -0.17
CA TYR A 98 18.47 -1.98 -1.53
C TYR A 98 19.13 -2.96 -2.49
N GLU A 99 18.49 -3.22 -3.64
CA GLU A 99 18.96 -4.15 -4.66
C GLU A 99 19.13 -5.58 -4.12
N HIS A 100 18.36 -5.94 -3.08
CA HIS A 100 18.35 -7.28 -2.51
C HIS A 100 17.04 -7.98 -2.80
N THR A 101 17.11 -9.09 -3.53
CA THR A 101 15.96 -9.94 -3.88
C THR A 101 16.00 -11.22 -3.07
N VAL A 102 14.95 -11.50 -2.31
CA VAL A 102 14.81 -12.79 -1.62
C VAL A 102 14.42 -13.86 -2.65
N THR A 103 15.22 -14.92 -2.71
CA THR A 103 15.07 -16.01 -3.68
C THR A 103 14.60 -17.33 -3.07
N GLU A 104 14.83 -17.53 -1.75
CA GLU A 104 14.43 -18.74 -1.06
C GLU A 104 14.06 -18.45 0.41
N LEU A 105 13.16 -19.25 0.98
CA LEU A 105 12.94 -19.36 2.42
C LEU A 105 13.77 -20.53 2.98
N VAL A 106 14.55 -20.26 4.02
CA VAL A 106 15.35 -21.28 4.71
C VAL A 106 14.48 -21.96 5.76
N HIS A 107 14.44 -23.29 5.74
CA HIS A 107 13.63 -24.09 6.66
C HIS A 107 14.51 -24.91 7.58
N ASP A 108 14.05 -25.10 8.80
CA ASP A 108 14.61 -26.09 9.73
C ASP A 108 14.08 -27.52 9.40
N PRO A 109 14.61 -28.58 10.07
CA PRO A 109 14.19 -29.96 9.81
C PRO A 109 12.70 -30.24 10.06
N ILE A 110 11.99 -29.40 10.81
CA ILE A 110 10.55 -29.57 11.08
C ILE A 110 9.67 -28.66 10.19
N GLY A 111 10.29 -27.94 9.23
CA GLY A 111 9.58 -27.14 8.24
C GLY A 111 9.27 -25.70 8.67
N ARG A 112 9.82 -25.23 9.80
CA ARG A 112 9.74 -23.83 10.22
C ARG A 112 10.64 -22.96 9.36
N VAL A 113 10.20 -21.79 8.95
CA VAL A 113 11.06 -20.78 8.31
C VAL A 113 11.99 -20.17 9.38
N VAL A 114 13.32 -20.23 9.11
CA VAL A 114 14.37 -19.77 10.01
C VAL A 114 15.29 -18.75 9.35
N GLY A 115 14.90 -18.20 8.20
CA GLY A 115 15.65 -17.19 7.48
C GLY A 115 15.29 -17.13 6.01
N VAL A 116 16.08 -16.37 5.28
CA VAL A 116 15.95 -16.19 3.82
C VAL A 116 17.30 -16.31 3.12
N VAL A 117 17.28 -16.68 1.85
CA VAL A 117 18.40 -16.48 0.93
C VAL A 117 18.09 -15.22 0.12
N ALA A 118 19.02 -14.29 0.08
CA ALA A 118 18.90 -13.05 -0.69
C ALA A 118 20.07 -12.88 -1.65
N GLU A 119 19.79 -12.44 -2.86
CA GLU A 119 20.74 -12.00 -3.88
C GLU A 119 20.82 -10.48 -3.88
N GLY A 120 22.04 -9.95 -3.88
CA GLY A 120 22.32 -8.51 -3.88
C GLY A 120 23.65 -8.18 -4.53
N PRO A 121 24.07 -6.89 -4.52
CA PRO A 121 25.31 -6.44 -5.16
C PRO A 121 26.57 -7.19 -4.67
N GLY A 122 26.53 -7.72 -3.45
CA GLY A 122 27.61 -8.53 -2.84
C GLY A 122 27.52 -10.03 -3.14
N GLY A 123 26.58 -10.48 -3.97
CA GLY A 123 26.29 -11.88 -4.24
C GLY A 123 25.18 -12.44 -3.37
N THR A 124 25.07 -13.75 -3.33
CA THR A 124 24.03 -14.49 -2.59
C THR A 124 24.47 -14.73 -1.16
N ARG A 125 23.57 -14.51 -0.20
CA ARG A 125 23.80 -14.80 1.22
C ARG A 125 22.55 -15.34 1.91
N THR A 126 22.77 -16.13 2.95
CA THR A 126 21.72 -16.57 3.87
C THR A 126 21.64 -15.60 5.05
N ILE A 127 20.42 -15.16 5.37
CA ILE A 127 20.12 -14.25 6.48
C ILE A 127 19.21 -15.02 7.45
N PRO A 128 19.70 -15.39 8.65
CA PRO A 128 18.86 -16.04 9.65
C PRO A 128 17.80 -15.08 10.20
N ALA A 129 16.65 -15.60 10.58
CA ALA A 129 15.57 -14.84 11.19
C ALA A 129 14.69 -15.69 12.10
N ASP A 130 14.23 -15.13 13.21
CA ASP A 130 13.15 -15.68 14.02
C ASP A 130 11.78 -15.48 13.35
N LEU A 131 11.68 -14.41 12.54
CA LEU A 131 10.48 -14.06 11.80
C LEU A 131 10.82 -13.38 10.47
N VAL A 132 10.30 -13.93 9.38
CA VAL A 132 10.30 -13.31 8.05
C VAL A 132 8.94 -12.65 7.82
N VAL A 133 8.91 -11.34 7.52
CA VAL A 133 7.68 -10.59 7.25
C VAL A 133 7.63 -10.20 5.79
N ALA A 134 6.66 -10.73 5.05
CA ALA A 134 6.43 -10.38 3.67
C ALA A 134 5.61 -9.07 3.57
N CYS A 135 6.23 -8.06 2.96
CA CYS A 135 5.65 -6.75 2.61
C CYS A 135 5.88 -6.45 1.13
N ASP A 136 5.97 -7.49 0.29
CA ASP A 136 6.47 -7.51 -1.08
C ASP A 136 5.37 -7.33 -2.14
N GLY A 137 4.15 -6.96 -1.68
CA GLY A 137 3.03 -6.53 -2.53
C GLY A 137 2.18 -7.68 -3.06
N THR A 138 1.21 -7.35 -3.92
CA THR A 138 0.20 -8.28 -4.42
C THR A 138 0.79 -9.51 -5.13
N GLY A 139 1.90 -9.34 -5.84
CA GLY A 139 2.63 -10.42 -6.52
C GLY A 139 3.58 -11.22 -5.64
N SER A 140 3.50 -11.13 -4.32
CA SER A 140 4.42 -11.67 -3.31
C SER A 140 5.09 -13.01 -3.67
N PRO A 141 6.40 -13.04 -3.99
CA PRO A 141 7.17 -14.28 -4.09
C PRO A 141 7.26 -15.01 -2.76
N ILE A 142 7.35 -14.27 -1.64
CA ILE A 142 7.44 -14.87 -0.30
C ILE A 142 6.18 -15.69 0.01
N ARG A 143 4.99 -15.16 -0.33
CA ARG A 143 3.72 -15.90 -0.19
C ARG A 143 3.77 -17.22 -0.94
N GLN A 144 4.26 -17.22 -2.18
CA GLN A 144 4.38 -18.41 -3.01
C GLN A 144 5.38 -19.41 -2.41
N MET A 145 6.56 -18.96 -2.00
CA MET A 145 7.59 -19.79 -1.38
C MET A 145 7.09 -20.42 -0.06
N ALA A 146 6.29 -19.67 0.72
CA ALA A 146 5.68 -20.16 1.95
C ALA A 146 4.51 -21.14 1.71
N GLY A 147 4.06 -21.30 0.44
CA GLY A 147 2.89 -22.12 0.12
C GLY A 147 1.62 -21.60 0.79
N LEU A 148 1.51 -20.26 0.92
CA LEU A 148 0.30 -19.58 1.37
C LEU A 148 -0.54 -19.21 0.16
N GLU A 149 -1.74 -19.79 0.08
CA GLU A 149 -2.61 -19.65 -1.09
C GLU A 149 -3.33 -18.30 -1.09
N ALA A 150 -3.41 -17.68 -2.27
CA ALA A 150 -4.16 -16.47 -2.53
C ALA A 150 -5.18 -16.68 -3.63
N THR A 151 -6.36 -16.08 -3.45
CA THR A 151 -7.37 -15.96 -4.48
C THR A 151 -7.28 -14.57 -5.09
N PHE A 152 -7.26 -14.51 -6.42
CA PHE A 152 -7.32 -13.26 -7.18
C PHE A 152 -8.69 -13.17 -7.85
N GLU A 153 -9.45 -12.13 -7.53
CA GLU A 153 -10.74 -11.85 -8.14
C GLU A 153 -10.62 -10.60 -9.03
N PRO A 154 -10.65 -10.75 -10.37
CA PRO A 154 -10.55 -9.61 -11.27
C PRO A 154 -11.73 -8.64 -11.06
N LEU A 155 -11.46 -7.34 -10.94
CA LEU A 155 -12.52 -6.33 -10.93
C LEU A 155 -13.26 -6.32 -12.27
N ALA A 156 -14.51 -5.82 -12.27
CA ALA A 156 -15.34 -5.75 -13.48
C ALA A 156 -14.69 -4.86 -14.55
N ASP A 157 -14.18 -3.72 -14.14
CA ASP A 157 -13.61 -2.70 -15.00
C ASP A 157 -12.08 -2.76 -15.02
N ALA A 158 -11.50 -2.30 -16.13
CA ALA A 158 -10.12 -1.86 -16.20
C ALA A 158 -10.01 -0.38 -15.83
N ALA A 159 -8.81 0.14 -15.71
CA ALA A 159 -8.55 1.54 -15.45
C ALA A 159 -7.51 2.12 -16.40
N LEU A 160 -7.80 3.32 -16.90
CA LEU A 160 -6.78 4.23 -17.42
C LEU A 160 -6.33 5.15 -16.28
N ALA A 161 -5.04 5.31 -16.10
CA ALA A 161 -4.46 6.20 -15.11
C ALA A 161 -3.30 7.01 -15.73
N TRP A 162 -3.13 8.24 -15.27
CA TRP A 162 -2.04 9.10 -15.69
C TRP A 162 -1.41 9.80 -14.49
N MET A 163 -0.17 10.25 -14.67
CA MET A 163 0.51 11.12 -13.72
C MET A 163 1.25 12.23 -14.47
N SER A 164 1.12 13.45 -13.99
CA SER A 164 1.69 14.67 -14.57
C SER A 164 2.59 15.38 -13.54
N PRO A 165 3.70 15.98 -13.96
CA PRO A 165 4.50 16.88 -13.13
C PRO A 165 3.80 18.23 -12.90
N GLU A 166 2.72 18.52 -13.63
CA GLU A 166 1.97 19.77 -13.44
C GLU A 166 1.06 19.63 -12.20
N PRO A 167 1.09 20.59 -11.29
CA PRO A 167 0.17 20.64 -10.17
C PRO A 167 -1.28 20.64 -10.65
N GLY A 168 -2.13 19.84 -10.03
CA GLY A 168 -3.57 19.87 -10.28
C GLY A 168 -4.19 21.22 -9.91
N GLY A 169 -5.37 21.52 -10.47
CA GLY A 169 -6.16 22.68 -10.06
C GLY A 169 -6.86 22.50 -8.71
N VAL A 170 -7.00 21.23 -8.28
CA VAL A 170 -7.72 20.82 -7.06
C VAL A 170 -6.96 19.70 -6.35
N SER A 171 -7.16 19.57 -5.04
CA SER A 171 -6.59 18.44 -4.29
C SER A 171 -7.25 17.11 -4.68
N PHE A 172 -8.57 17.14 -4.93
CA PHE A 172 -9.34 15.97 -5.32
C PHE A 172 -10.63 16.38 -6.04
N ALA A 173 -10.95 15.69 -7.13
CA ALA A 173 -12.28 15.72 -7.76
C ALA A 173 -12.61 14.33 -8.31
N MET A 174 -13.89 13.97 -8.29
CA MET A 174 -14.37 12.70 -8.83
C MET A 174 -15.80 12.84 -9.33
N ALA A 175 -16.11 12.17 -10.42
CA ALA A 175 -17.46 12.05 -10.97
C ALA A 175 -17.81 10.59 -11.27
N TYR A 176 -19.07 10.23 -11.07
CA TYR A 176 -19.64 8.96 -11.51
C TYR A 176 -20.28 9.15 -12.87
N MET A 177 -20.08 8.17 -13.74
CA MET A 177 -20.63 8.17 -15.08
C MET A 177 -21.94 7.39 -15.13
N SER A 178 -22.76 7.63 -16.15
CA SER A 178 -24.07 6.99 -16.34
C SER A 178 -23.98 5.46 -16.57
N ASP A 179 -22.85 4.97 -17.02
CA ASP A 179 -22.54 3.55 -17.20
C ASP A 179 -22.09 2.83 -15.91
N GLY A 180 -22.06 3.56 -14.78
CA GLY A 180 -21.62 3.06 -13.48
C GLY A 180 -20.11 3.18 -13.26
N GLY A 181 -19.34 3.62 -14.26
CA GLY A 181 -17.92 3.90 -14.12
C GLY A 181 -17.66 5.20 -13.35
N HIS A 182 -16.41 5.50 -13.10
CA HIS A 182 -15.98 6.71 -12.41
C HIS A 182 -14.71 7.29 -13.03
N ILE A 183 -14.54 8.58 -12.86
CA ILE A 183 -13.35 9.34 -13.27
C ILE A 183 -12.94 10.23 -12.11
N GLY A 184 -11.64 10.35 -11.86
CA GLY A 184 -11.14 11.18 -10.78
C GLY A 184 -9.79 11.80 -11.10
N THR A 185 -9.45 12.81 -10.30
CA THR A 185 -8.15 13.45 -10.28
C THR A 185 -7.75 13.80 -8.85
N LEU A 186 -6.46 13.74 -8.59
CA LEU A 186 -5.85 14.28 -7.38
C LEU A 186 -4.65 15.14 -7.73
N GLY A 187 -4.43 16.16 -6.90
CA GLY A 187 -3.32 17.07 -7.04
C GLY A 187 -2.56 17.25 -5.75
N TRP A 188 -1.29 17.59 -5.89
CA TRP A 188 -0.36 17.99 -4.84
C TRP A 188 0.56 19.11 -5.36
N PRO A 189 1.39 19.74 -4.51
CA PRO A 189 2.15 20.92 -4.92
C PRO A 189 3.04 20.72 -6.16
N GLU A 190 3.53 19.51 -6.39
CA GLU A 190 4.52 19.19 -7.44
C GLU A 190 3.97 18.28 -8.54
N GLY A 191 2.65 18.16 -8.67
CA GLY A 191 2.07 17.30 -9.69
C GLY A 191 0.61 16.95 -9.46
N SER A 192 0.12 16.06 -10.31
CA SER A 192 -1.24 15.54 -10.27
C SER A 192 -1.32 14.15 -10.89
N ALA A 193 -2.41 13.48 -10.63
CA ALA A 193 -2.74 12.19 -11.23
C ALA A 193 -4.25 12.12 -11.51
N GLY A 194 -4.62 11.22 -12.40
CA GLY A 194 -6.02 10.92 -12.64
C GLY A 194 -6.23 9.46 -12.98
N TRP A 195 -7.45 9.01 -12.81
CA TRP A 195 -7.88 7.66 -13.16
C TRP A 195 -9.30 7.67 -13.70
N ARG A 196 -9.61 6.69 -14.52
CA ARG A 196 -10.94 6.47 -15.08
C ARG A 196 -11.18 4.96 -15.24
N SER A 197 -12.38 4.50 -14.85
CA SER A 197 -12.87 3.17 -15.20
C SER A 197 -13.11 3.07 -16.70
N VAL A 198 -12.70 1.99 -17.30
CA VAL A 198 -12.91 1.65 -18.72
C VAL A 198 -13.21 0.16 -18.87
N ASP A 199 -13.83 -0.20 -19.98
CA ASP A 199 -14.03 -1.62 -20.32
C ASP A 199 -12.69 -2.35 -20.48
N LYS A 200 -12.71 -3.66 -20.23
CA LYS A 200 -11.56 -4.56 -20.43
C LYS A 200 -11.38 -4.88 -21.92
N VAL A 201 -10.82 -3.92 -22.62
CA VAL A 201 -10.58 -4.04 -24.08
C VAL A 201 -9.10 -4.24 -24.44
N GLY A 202 -8.23 -4.34 -23.43
CA GLY A 202 -6.78 -4.39 -23.57
C GLY A 202 -6.14 -3.02 -23.80
N ALA A 203 -4.85 -2.92 -23.45
CA ALA A 203 -4.11 -1.65 -23.47
C ALA A 203 -4.06 -1.02 -24.87
N GLU A 204 -3.82 -1.80 -25.90
CA GLU A 204 -3.72 -1.34 -27.29
C GLU A 204 -5.01 -0.63 -27.72
N THR A 205 -6.17 -1.27 -27.51
CA THR A 205 -7.49 -0.69 -27.84
C THR A 205 -7.81 0.52 -26.98
N ALA A 206 -7.55 0.47 -25.69
CA ALA A 206 -7.84 1.56 -24.77
C ALA A 206 -7.03 2.83 -25.05
N LEU A 207 -5.80 2.69 -25.58
CA LEU A 207 -4.89 3.78 -25.89
C LEU A 207 -4.91 4.18 -27.38
N ALA A 208 -5.59 3.41 -28.26
CA ALA A 208 -5.69 3.69 -29.69
C ALA A 208 -6.17 5.09 -30.07
N PRO A 209 -7.05 5.77 -29.30
CA PRO A 209 -7.46 7.14 -29.59
C PRO A 209 -6.31 8.15 -29.60
N GLY A 210 -5.20 7.85 -28.91
CA GLY A 210 -4.05 8.75 -28.78
C GLY A 210 -4.20 9.77 -27.65
N LEU A 211 -3.10 10.45 -27.35
CA LEU A 211 -3.01 11.32 -26.18
C LEU A 211 -3.99 12.48 -26.21
N ASP A 212 -4.12 13.18 -27.37
CA ASP A 212 -4.95 14.38 -27.49
C ASP A 212 -6.43 14.02 -27.29
N ALA A 213 -6.91 12.95 -27.91
CA ALA A 213 -8.28 12.49 -27.74
C ALA A 213 -8.58 12.05 -26.29
N ILE A 214 -7.60 11.43 -25.63
CA ILE A 214 -7.72 11.07 -24.21
C ILE A 214 -7.79 12.33 -23.34
N LYS A 215 -6.96 13.34 -23.58
CA LYS A 215 -7.01 14.62 -22.87
C LYS A 215 -8.37 15.32 -23.05
N GLU A 216 -8.83 15.46 -24.28
CA GLU A 216 -10.13 16.08 -24.59
C GLU A 216 -11.29 15.37 -23.90
N MET A 217 -11.31 14.05 -23.96
CA MET A 217 -12.31 13.23 -23.29
C MET A 217 -12.29 13.46 -21.78
N TRP A 218 -11.09 13.47 -21.14
CA TRP A 218 -10.93 13.65 -19.71
C TRP A 218 -11.41 15.03 -19.26
N ILE A 219 -10.96 16.11 -19.94
CA ILE A 219 -11.35 17.48 -19.64
C ILE A 219 -12.87 17.67 -19.78
N ARG A 220 -13.48 17.06 -20.80
CA ARG A 220 -14.93 17.10 -20.99
C ARG A 220 -15.70 16.41 -19.86
N LEU A 221 -15.19 15.27 -19.35
CA LEU A 221 -15.86 14.49 -18.31
C LEU A 221 -15.57 14.99 -16.89
N LEU A 222 -14.39 15.57 -16.67
CA LEU A 222 -13.93 16.09 -15.38
C LEU A 222 -13.07 17.35 -15.61
N PRO A 223 -13.69 18.53 -15.78
CA PRO A 223 -12.97 19.77 -16.08
C PRO A 223 -11.87 20.13 -15.06
N GLU A 224 -12.05 19.74 -13.81
CA GLU A 224 -11.07 19.94 -12.72
C GLU A 224 -9.72 19.29 -13.01
N SER A 225 -9.66 18.30 -13.92
CA SER A 225 -8.44 17.63 -14.32
C SER A 225 -7.62 18.39 -15.37
N GLU A 226 -8.17 19.43 -16.03
CA GLU A 226 -7.59 20.11 -17.18
C GLU A 226 -6.14 20.53 -16.96
N LYS A 227 -5.88 21.22 -15.84
CA LYS A 227 -4.53 21.72 -15.55
C LYS A 227 -3.50 20.58 -15.46
N GLY A 228 -3.85 19.50 -14.79
CA GLY A 228 -2.95 18.35 -14.61
C GLY A 228 -2.74 17.57 -15.90
N ILE A 229 -3.83 17.13 -16.54
CA ILE A 229 -3.76 16.27 -17.73
C ILE A 229 -3.12 16.98 -18.93
N SER A 230 -3.25 18.30 -19.03
CA SER A 230 -2.60 19.09 -20.08
C SER A 230 -1.08 19.01 -20.05
N GLY A 231 -0.49 18.75 -18.88
CA GLY A 231 0.94 18.56 -18.71
C GLY A 231 1.51 17.23 -19.23
N LEU A 232 0.67 16.30 -19.70
CA LEU A 232 1.15 15.07 -20.32
C LEU A 232 1.76 15.37 -21.69
N ALA A 233 2.95 14.83 -21.95
CA ALA A 233 3.70 15.02 -23.18
C ALA A 233 3.63 13.82 -24.14
N ALA A 234 3.41 12.61 -23.62
CA ALA A 234 3.42 11.39 -24.41
C ALA A 234 2.38 10.37 -23.89
N ILE A 235 1.93 9.49 -24.79
CA ILE A 235 0.89 8.48 -24.49
C ILE A 235 1.36 7.43 -23.47
N ASP A 236 2.65 7.17 -23.35
CA ASP A 236 3.24 6.25 -22.36
C ASP A 236 3.11 6.74 -20.92
N GLN A 237 2.73 8.01 -20.72
CA GLN A 237 2.35 8.56 -19.41
C GLN A 237 0.92 8.17 -19.00
N VAL A 238 0.14 7.61 -19.92
CA VAL A 238 -1.17 7.00 -19.65
C VAL A 238 -1.01 5.50 -19.57
N ARG A 239 -1.42 4.90 -18.46
CA ARG A 239 -1.31 3.47 -18.21
C ARG A 239 -2.68 2.82 -18.18
N TYR A 240 -2.78 1.66 -18.83
CA TYR A 240 -3.92 0.78 -18.72
C TYR A 240 -3.61 -0.33 -17.70
N THR A 241 -4.55 -0.63 -16.83
CA THR A 241 -4.43 -1.69 -15.83
C THR A 241 -5.73 -2.45 -15.66
N GLU A 242 -5.63 -3.75 -15.39
CA GLU A 242 -6.76 -4.61 -15.01
C GLU A 242 -6.55 -5.07 -13.57
N PRO A 243 -7.06 -4.32 -12.58
CA PRO A 243 -6.85 -4.65 -11.18
C PRO A 243 -7.64 -5.89 -10.76
N SER A 244 -7.12 -6.58 -9.76
CA SER A 244 -7.78 -7.69 -9.10
C SER A 244 -7.76 -7.48 -7.60
N LEU A 245 -8.79 -7.95 -6.91
CA LEU A 245 -8.75 -8.12 -5.45
C LEU A 245 -7.83 -9.28 -5.13
N LEU A 246 -7.26 -9.28 -3.93
CA LEU A 246 -6.46 -10.38 -3.43
C LEU A 246 -6.89 -10.72 -2.02
N THR A 247 -7.17 -11.99 -1.78
CA THR A 247 -7.46 -12.53 -0.45
C THR A 247 -6.61 -13.77 -0.19
N CYS A 248 -6.02 -13.86 1.01
CA CYS A 248 -5.36 -15.08 1.48
C CYS A 248 -6.17 -15.70 2.61
N LYS A 249 -6.38 -17.01 2.53
CA LYS A 249 -7.07 -17.75 3.59
C LYS A 249 -6.28 -17.70 4.89
N GLU A 250 -4.98 -17.89 4.78
CA GLU A 250 -4.02 -17.88 5.89
C GLU A 250 -2.94 -16.85 5.59
N TRP A 251 -2.49 -16.11 6.61
CA TRP A 251 -1.49 -15.06 6.46
C TRP A 251 -0.15 -15.44 7.07
N TRP A 252 -0.06 -16.57 7.79
CA TRP A 252 1.17 -16.98 8.43
C TRP A 252 1.36 -18.49 8.45
N LYS A 253 2.62 -18.89 8.54
CA LYS A 253 3.11 -20.22 8.93
C LYS A 253 4.28 -20.04 9.91
N PRO A 254 4.68 -21.07 10.67
CA PRO A 254 5.81 -20.94 11.59
C PRO A 254 7.03 -20.26 10.95
N GLY A 255 7.41 -19.10 11.50
CA GLY A 255 8.55 -18.30 11.06
C GLY A 255 8.28 -17.35 9.88
N VAL A 256 7.10 -17.32 9.26
CA VAL A 256 6.77 -16.39 8.17
C VAL A 256 5.38 -15.81 8.29
N LEU A 257 5.24 -14.49 8.10
CA LEU A 257 3.98 -13.74 8.16
C LEU A 257 3.84 -12.82 6.94
N LEU A 258 2.63 -12.75 6.37
CA LEU A 258 2.25 -11.79 5.32
C LEU A 258 1.49 -10.62 5.94
N ILE A 259 1.76 -9.39 5.51
CA ILE A 259 1.01 -8.20 5.90
C ILE A 259 0.81 -7.24 4.72
N GLY A 260 -0.24 -6.41 4.78
CA GLY A 260 -0.59 -5.49 3.71
C GLY A 260 -0.91 -6.20 2.39
N ASP A 261 -0.50 -5.62 1.27
CA ASP A 261 -0.83 -6.13 -0.08
C ASP A 261 -0.28 -7.54 -0.37
N SER A 262 0.64 -8.07 0.43
CA SER A 262 1.06 -9.46 0.31
C SER A 262 0.04 -10.45 0.86
N ALA A 263 -0.81 -10.01 1.79
CA ALA A 263 -1.85 -10.81 2.45
C ALA A 263 -3.26 -10.53 1.91
N HIS A 264 -3.56 -9.26 1.61
CA HIS A 264 -4.89 -8.80 1.20
C HIS A 264 -4.80 -7.49 0.41
N PHE A 265 -5.59 -7.38 -0.64
CA PHE A 265 -5.69 -6.16 -1.45
C PHE A 265 -7.13 -5.95 -1.91
N PHE A 266 -7.69 -4.80 -1.61
CA PHE A 266 -9.11 -4.48 -1.83
C PHE A 266 -9.34 -3.64 -3.08
N GLY A 267 -8.38 -3.61 -4.00
CA GLY A 267 -8.42 -2.79 -5.20
C GLY A 267 -8.01 -1.32 -4.96
N PRO A 268 -7.63 -0.62 -6.03
CA PRO A 268 -7.17 0.77 -5.93
C PRO A 268 -8.31 1.74 -5.62
N GLU A 269 -9.53 1.39 -5.99
CA GLU A 269 -10.71 2.26 -5.93
C GLU A 269 -11.22 2.49 -4.50
N THR A 270 -10.95 1.55 -3.61
CA THR A 270 -11.44 1.63 -2.23
C THR A 270 -10.70 2.64 -1.38
N GLY A 271 -9.44 2.94 -1.73
CA GLY A 271 -8.55 3.79 -0.95
C GLY A 271 -8.22 3.26 0.46
N VAL A 272 -8.68 2.04 0.82
CA VAL A 272 -8.51 1.50 2.18
C VAL A 272 -7.34 0.55 2.33
N SER A 273 -6.88 -0.12 1.25
CA SER A 273 -5.83 -1.15 1.32
C SER A 273 -4.58 -0.68 2.05
N SER A 274 -4.10 0.51 1.72
CA SER A 274 -2.91 1.07 2.36
C SER A 274 -3.15 1.42 3.83
N GLY A 275 -4.30 1.99 4.19
CA GLY A 275 -4.65 2.27 5.59
C GLY A 275 -4.72 1.00 6.44
N ILE A 276 -5.27 -0.08 5.87
CA ILE A 276 -5.32 -1.40 6.52
C ILE A 276 -3.91 -1.97 6.65
N GLY A 277 -3.07 -1.89 5.60
CA GLY A 277 -1.69 -2.35 5.66
C GLY A 277 -0.84 -1.57 6.68
N LEU A 278 -1.05 -0.26 6.83
CA LEU A 278 -0.42 0.53 7.90
C LEU A 278 -0.86 0.05 9.29
N GLY A 279 -2.16 -0.25 9.44
CA GLY A 279 -2.68 -0.87 10.66
C GLY A 279 -2.12 -2.27 10.94
N ASP A 280 -1.80 -3.04 9.90
CA ASP A 280 -1.10 -4.33 10.06
C ASP A 280 0.32 -4.12 10.62
N ALA A 281 1.06 -3.15 10.05
CA ALA A 281 2.40 -2.82 10.55
C ALA A 281 2.37 -2.41 12.03
N GLN A 282 1.40 -1.59 12.43
CA GLN A 282 1.23 -1.15 13.82
C GLN A 282 0.88 -2.34 14.73
N ALA A 283 -0.05 -3.21 14.29
CA ALA A 283 -0.46 -4.39 15.03
C ALA A 283 0.69 -5.37 15.25
N LEU A 284 1.46 -5.64 14.19
CA LEU A 284 2.58 -6.56 14.30
C LEU A 284 3.67 -6.01 15.20
N ALA A 285 4.01 -4.73 15.07
CA ALA A 285 5.00 -4.11 15.95
C ALA A 285 4.59 -4.17 17.43
N GLU A 286 3.30 -4.00 17.72
CA GLU A 286 2.77 -4.15 19.08
C GLU A 286 2.78 -5.61 19.55
N ALA A 287 2.43 -6.57 18.68
CA ALA A 287 2.49 -7.98 19.00
C ALA A 287 3.93 -8.44 19.32
N VAL A 288 4.91 -7.99 18.53
CA VAL A 288 6.34 -8.27 18.79
C VAL A 288 6.76 -7.67 20.14
N ARG A 289 6.35 -6.46 20.47
CA ARG A 289 6.64 -5.84 21.78
C ARG A 289 6.09 -6.66 22.94
N GLN A 290 4.90 -7.28 22.80
CA GLN A 290 4.29 -8.11 23.84
C GLN A 290 4.95 -9.51 23.93
N PHE A 291 5.48 -10.03 22.83
CA PHE A 291 6.09 -11.35 22.74
C PHE A 291 7.52 -11.30 22.16
N PRO A 292 8.47 -10.59 22.80
CA PRO A 292 9.77 -10.24 22.19
C PRO A 292 10.66 -11.44 21.87
N ASN A 293 10.40 -12.62 22.48
CA ASN A 293 11.18 -13.84 22.29
C ASN A 293 10.35 -15.00 21.71
N ASN A 294 9.16 -14.72 21.20
CA ASN A 294 8.26 -15.74 20.67
C ASN A 294 7.51 -15.22 19.43
N SER A 295 8.13 -15.41 18.26
CA SER A 295 7.57 -14.96 17.01
C SER A 295 6.22 -15.62 16.67
N ASP A 296 6.01 -16.89 17.05
CA ASP A 296 4.74 -17.57 16.80
C ASP A 296 3.61 -16.98 17.65
N ALA A 297 3.87 -16.68 18.93
CA ALA A 297 2.89 -15.99 19.77
C ALA A 297 2.59 -14.59 19.28
N ALA A 298 3.59 -13.84 18.80
CA ALA A 298 3.40 -12.54 18.18
C ALA A 298 2.52 -12.65 16.92
N CYS A 299 2.78 -13.62 16.03
CA CYS A 299 1.98 -13.86 14.84
C CYS A 299 0.53 -14.25 15.18
N GLN A 300 0.32 -15.17 16.14
CA GLN A 300 -1.02 -15.58 16.56
C GLN A 300 -1.82 -14.41 17.14
N ASN A 301 -1.18 -13.56 17.93
CA ASN A 301 -1.80 -12.38 18.49
C ASN A 301 -2.14 -11.34 17.39
N PHE A 302 -1.22 -11.11 16.45
CA PHE A 302 -1.48 -10.31 15.26
C PHE A 302 -2.71 -10.81 14.49
N ILE A 303 -2.79 -12.12 14.19
CA ILE A 303 -3.93 -12.72 13.48
C ILE A 303 -5.24 -12.50 14.24
N THR A 304 -5.22 -12.70 15.57
CA THR A 304 -6.39 -12.50 16.43
C THR A 304 -6.91 -11.06 16.35
N TRP A 305 -6.01 -10.08 16.34
CA TRP A 305 -6.41 -8.68 16.25
C TRP A 305 -6.83 -8.25 14.84
N ARG A 306 -6.13 -8.73 13.80
CA ARG A 306 -6.32 -8.22 12.44
C ARG A 306 -7.44 -8.92 11.69
N THR A 307 -7.69 -10.19 11.95
CA THR A 307 -8.77 -10.94 11.26
C THR A 307 -10.13 -10.23 11.37
N PRO A 308 -10.62 -9.79 12.53
CA PRO A 308 -11.91 -9.09 12.64
C PRO A 308 -11.94 -7.74 11.91
N VAL A 309 -10.78 -7.10 11.70
CA VAL A 309 -10.68 -5.83 11.00
C VAL A 309 -10.66 -6.01 9.48
N VAL A 310 -9.94 -7.01 8.99
CA VAL A 310 -9.65 -7.23 7.56
C VAL A 310 -10.77 -8.01 6.86
N ARG A 311 -11.23 -9.12 7.47
CA ARG A 311 -12.24 -10.01 6.85
C ARG A 311 -13.55 -9.33 6.42
N PRO A 312 -14.09 -8.33 7.13
CA PRO A 312 -15.25 -7.59 6.64
C PRO A 312 -15.05 -6.90 5.29
N TYR A 313 -13.82 -6.41 5.01
CA TYR A 313 -13.49 -5.80 3.71
C TYR A 313 -13.39 -6.84 2.60
N GLU A 314 -12.90 -8.05 2.89
CA GLU A 314 -12.85 -9.16 1.93
C GLU A 314 -14.26 -9.68 1.56
N ALA A 315 -15.19 -9.60 2.49
CA ALA A 315 -16.59 -10.03 2.29
C ALA A 315 -17.47 -8.96 1.61
N MET A 316 -16.93 -7.76 1.36
CA MET A 316 -17.70 -6.70 0.71
C MET A 316 -17.84 -6.94 -0.79
N ASP A 317 -19.05 -6.72 -1.29
CA ASP A 317 -19.28 -6.63 -2.72
C ASP A 317 -18.37 -5.52 -3.32
N PRO A 318 -17.58 -5.83 -4.36
CA PRO A 318 -16.76 -4.84 -5.04
C PRO A 318 -17.49 -3.56 -5.45
N GLY A 319 -18.79 -3.67 -5.80
CA GLY A 319 -19.64 -2.51 -6.08
C GLY A 319 -19.94 -1.63 -4.86
N ARG A 320 -19.98 -2.18 -3.66
CA ARG A 320 -20.13 -1.44 -2.39
C ARG A 320 -18.82 -0.84 -1.89
N GLN A 321 -17.70 -1.43 -2.22
CA GLN A 321 -16.37 -0.92 -1.85
C GLN A 321 -16.12 0.49 -2.40
N ARG A 322 -16.75 0.84 -3.54
CA ARG A 322 -16.68 2.18 -4.14
C ARG A 322 -17.20 3.32 -3.23
N MET A 323 -17.99 3.01 -2.20
CA MET A 323 -18.63 4.01 -1.33
C MET A 323 -17.94 4.26 0.01
N LEU A 324 -16.96 3.45 0.41
CA LEU A 324 -16.37 3.50 1.75
C LEU A 324 -15.39 4.64 2.02
N THR A 325 -14.94 5.33 0.97
CA THR A 325 -13.87 6.32 1.09
C THR A 325 -14.31 7.61 1.81
N ILE A 326 -15.61 7.87 2.01
CA ILE A 326 -16.08 9.21 2.36
C ILE A 326 -16.93 9.28 3.64
N GLY A 327 -17.24 8.22 4.39
CA GLY A 327 -18.27 8.42 5.40
C GLY A 327 -18.36 7.58 6.66
N GLU A 328 -17.63 6.51 6.86
CA GLU A 328 -17.81 5.69 8.06
C GLU A 328 -16.80 5.99 9.18
N ARG A 329 -17.32 6.06 10.41
CA ARG A 329 -16.56 6.26 11.65
C ARG A 329 -15.60 5.09 11.86
N GLN A 330 -14.30 5.37 11.89
CA GLN A 330 -13.29 4.39 12.29
C GLN A 330 -13.29 4.20 13.83
N PRO A 331 -13.02 2.97 14.30
CA PRO A 331 -12.85 2.73 15.73
C PRO A 331 -11.70 3.57 16.30
N ARG A 332 -11.85 4.05 17.55
CA ARG A 332 -10.82 4.79 18.24
C ARG A 332 -9.59 3.91 18.47
N PRO A 333 -8.38 4.51 18.66
CA PRO A 333 -7.16 3.72 18.93
C PRO A 333 -7.33 2.70 20.05
N GLU A 334 -8.01 3.07 21.14
CA GLU A 334 -8.33 2.21 22.26
C GLU A 334 -9.33 1.08 21.95
N GLU A 335 -10.10 1.20 20.87
CA GLU A 335 -11.02 0.16 20.37
C GLU A 335 -10.31 -0.79 19.40
N ARG A 336 -9.12 -0.43 18.90
CA ARG A 336 -8.35 -1.22 17.91
C ARG A 336 -7.55 -2.36 18.55
N TRP A 337 -7.22 -2.23 19.81
CA TRP A 337 -6.34 -3.14 20.53
C TRP A 337 -6.95 -3.52 21.86
N PRO A 338 -7.74 -4.61 21.93
CA PRO A 338 -8.14 -5.12 23.22
C PRO A 338 -6.87 -5.43 24.03
N PRO A 339 -6.86 -5.12 25.34
CA PRO A 339 -5.75 -5.53 26.19
C PRO A 339 -5.53 -7.02 26.05
N ALA A 340 -4.27 -7.44 26.08
CA ALA A 340 -3.91 -8.87 26.08
C ALA A 340 -4.69 -9.57 27.21
N ILE A 341 -5.43 -10.63 26.86
CA ILE A 341 -6.09 -11.50 27.82
C ILE A 341 -5.05 -12.36 28.49
#